data_ae34c8348f2d686008187d297133a28f
#
_entry.id   ae34c8348f2d686008187d297133a28f
#
_cell.length_a   1.000
_cell.length_b   1.000
_cell.length_c   1.000
_cell.angle_alpha   90.00
_cell.angle_beta   90.00
_cell.angle_gamma   90.00
#
_symmetry.space_group_name_H-M   'P 1'
#
loop_
_entity.id
_entity.type
_entity.pdbx_description
1 polymer ?
#
loop_
_entity_poly.entity_id
_entity_poly.type
_entity_poly.pdbx_seq_one_letter_code
_entity_poly.pdbx_strand_id
1 'polypeptide(L)'
;MFLMWLGEQITERGLGNGISIIIFAGIAAGLPSALGNLFTLVSQGSISSISAIFIVILVALVTYAVVFVERGQRKILVNYAKRQVGNKIYGGQSSHLPLKLNMAGVIPPIFASSIILFPATIVDWFTRGKDSTSPFIGFLKDLAASMAPGEPIHALLYAVAIVFFCFFYTCLLYTSPSPRDRTRSRMPSSA
;
A
#
# COMPACT_ATOMS: atom_id res chain seq x y z
N MET A 1 11.41 14.12 11.13
CA MET A 1 12.34 14.96 10.35
C MET A 1 13.55 14.17 9.86
N PHE A 2 14.33 13.51 10.73
CA PHE A 2 15.53 12.74 10.32
C PHE A 2 15.24 11.65 9.29
N LEU A 3 14.19 10.84 9.49
CA LEU A 3 13.80 9.77 8.54
C LEU A 3 13.35 10.31 7.18
N MET A 4 12.69 11.47 7.15
CA MET A 4 12.32 12.11 5.88
C MET A 4 13.56 12.57 5.11
N TRP A 5 14.48 13.24 5.80
CA TRP A 5 15.75 13.66 5.21
C TRP A 5 16.55 12.46 4.68
N LEU A 6 16.60 11.37 5.46
CA LEU A 6 17.25 10.13 5.02
C LEU A 6 16.56 9.54 3.76
N GLY A 7 15.22 9.56 3.71
CA GLY A 7 14.45 9.12 2.54
C GLY A 7 14.74 9.95 1.29
N GLU A 8 14.88 11.26 1.44
CA GLU A 8 15.26 12.15 0.34
C GLU A 8 16.66 11.85 -0.17
N GLN A 9 17.64 11.66 0.73
CA GLN A 9 19.01 11.30 0.34
C GLN A 9 19.08 9.96 -0.43
N ILE A 10 18.29 8.97 -0.04
CA ILE A 10 18.20 7.68 -0.74
C ILE A 10 17.59 7.88 -2.14
N THR A 11 16.56 8.71 -2.26
CA THR A 11 15.90 9.00 -3.53
C THR A 11 16.82 9.77 -4.48
N GLU A 12 17.56 10.76 -3.99
CA GLU A 12 18.52 11.54 -4.79
C GLU A 12 19.67 10.70 -5.33
N ARG A 13 20.11 9.68 -4.59
CA ARG A 13 21.18 8.75 -4.99
C ARG A 13 20.71 7.64 -5.94
N GLY A 14 19.45 7.64 -6.37
CA GLY A 14 18.95 6.78 -7.45
C GLY A 14 18.59 5.35 -7.06
N LEU A 15 18.45 5.03 -5.77
CA LEU A 15 18.01 3.72 -5.29
C LEU A 15 16.47 3.52 -5.33
N GLY A 16 15.74 4.41 -6.01
CA GLY A 16 14.29 4.38 -6.10
C GLY A 16 13.61 5.31 -5.08
N ASN A 17 12.39 4.97 -4.65
CA ASN A 17 11.68 5.79 -3.66
C ASN A 17 12.21 5.49 -2.25
N GLY A 18 12.97 6.43 -1.67
CA GLY A 18 13.60 6.28 -0.35
C GLY A 18 12.61 6.07 0.79
N ILE A 19 11.43 6.67 0.73
CA ILE A 19 10.37 6.48 1.74
C ILE A 19 9.90 5.03 1.74
N SER A 20 9.69 4.44 0.56
CA SER A 20 9.29 3.03 0.44
C SER A 20 10.34 2.08 0.99
N ILE A 21 11.63 2.38 0.81
CA ILE A 21 12.73 1.58 1.36
C ILE A 21 12.76 1.64 2.88
N ILE A 22 12.51 2.81 3.48
CA ILE A 22 12.46 2.97 4.94
C ILE A 22 11.29 2.20 5.53
N ILE A 23 10.11 2.25 4.90
CA ILE A 23 8.94 1.48 5.31
C ILE A 23 9.24 -0.03 5.22
N PHE A 24 9.83 -0.47 4.12
CA PHE A 24 10.26 -1.86 3.94
C PHE A 24 11.24 -2.31 5.02
N ALA A 25 12.25 -1.48 5.32
CA ALA A 25 13.22 -1.79 6.38
C ALA A 25 12.56 -1.92 7.76
N GLY A 26 11.57 -1.06 8.07
CA GLY A 26 10.79 -1.15 9.30
C GLY A 26 10.00 -2.46 9.42
N ILE A 27 9.39 -2.90 8.33
CA ILE A 27 8.65 -4.18 8.28
C ILE A 27 9.63 -5.36 8.38
N ALA A 28 10.72 -5.31 7.62
CA ALA A 28 11.73 -6.37 7.60
C ALA A 28 12.43 -6.55 8.95
N ALA A 29 12.62 -5.46 9.70
CA ALA A 29 13.20 -5.52 11.05
C ALA A 29 12.33 -6.32 12.05
N GLY A 30 11.02 -6.39 11.84
CA GLY A 30 10.11 -7.20 12.65
C GLY A 30 10.14 -8.70 12.33
N LEU A 31 10.67 -9.09 11.19
CA LEU A 31 10.65 -10.46 10.69
C LEU A 31 11.45 -11.46 11.58
N PRO A 32 12.65 -11.14 12.06
CA PRO A 32 13.39 -12.03 12.96
C PRO A 32 12.65 -12.30 14.27
N SER A 33 12.02 -11.29 14.86
CA SER A 33 11.23 -11.45 16.09
C SER A 33 9.97 -12.28 15.86
N ALA A 34 9.30 -12.12 14.73
CA ALA A 34 8.15 -12.92 14.36
C ALA A 34 8.51 -14.41 14.19
N LEU A 35 9.65 -14.71 13.55
CA LEU A 35 10.16 -16.07 13.43
C LEU A 35 10.55 -16.64 14.80
N GLY A 36 11.21 -15.85 15.66
CA GLY A 36 11.54 -16.26 17.02
C GLY A 36 10.30 -16.63 17.83
N ASN A 37 9.25 -15.82 17.75
CA ASN A 37 7.97 -16.12 18.39
C ASN A 37 7.32 -17.40 17.84
N LEU A 38 7.40 -17.64 16.53
CA LEU A 38 6.91 -18.87 15.92
C LEU A 38 7.64 -20.11 16.49
N PHE A 39 8.95 -20.05 16.59
CA PHE A 39 9.75 -21.13 17.18
C PHE A 39 9.41 -21.38 18.66
N THR A 40 9.21 -20.30 19.44
CA THR A 40 8.81 -20.45 20.84
C THR A 40 7.43 -21.07 21.00
N LEU A 41 6.45 -20.72 20.14
CA LEU A 41 5.11 -21.31 20.13
C LEU A 41 5.13 -22.80 19.78
N VAL A 42 6.01 -23.20 18.85
CA VAL A 42 6.22 -24.60 18.50
C VAL A 42 6.88 -25.36 19.66
N SER A 43 7.90 -24.78 20.31
CA SER A 43 8.60 -25.41 21.44
C SER A 43 7.71 -25.55 22.68
N GLN A 44 6.77 -24.64 22.88
CA GLN A 44 5.76 -24.70 23.95
C GLN A 44 4.62 -25.69 23.66
N GLY A 45 4.60 -26.30 22.47
CA GLY A 45 3.53 -27.24 22.08
C GLY A 45 2.17 -26.59 21.75
N SER A 46 2.12 -25.24 21.73
CA SER A 46 0.89 -24.51 21.39
C SER A 46 0.50 -24.69 19.92
N ILE A 47 1.47 -24.92 19.05
CA ILE A 47 1.28 -25.14 17.63
C ILE A 47 2.06 -26.38 17.21
N SER A 48 1.41 -27.24 16.43
CA SER A 48 2.07 -28.41 15.84
C SER A 48 3.17 -27.97 14.87
N SER A 49 4.29 -28.69 14.85
CA SER A 49 5.40 -28.44 13.91
C SER A 49 4.94 -28.44 12.44
N ILE A 50 3.96 -29.28 12.11
CA ILE A 50 3.38 -29.35 10.77
C ILE A 50 2.63 -28.05 10.44
N SER A 51 1.86 -27.50 11.39
CA SER A 51 1.15 -26.23 11.22
C SER A 51 2.11 -25.07 11.03
N ALA A 52 3.24 -25.05 11.75
CA ALA A 52 4.27 -24.02 11.59
C ALA A 52 4.90 -24.03 10.19
N ILE A 53 5.22 -25.21 9.66
CA ILE A 53 5.73 -25.37 8.29
C ILE A 53 4.69 -24.88 7.28
N PHE A 54 3.42 -25.25 7.47
CA PHE A 54 2.32 -24.82 6.61
C PHE A 54 2.18 -23.28 6.60
N ILE A 55 2.27 -22.63 7.75
CA ILE A 55 2.23 -21.16 7.86
C ILE A 55 3.37 -20.52 7.08
N VAL A 56 4.60 -21.02 7.20
CA VAL A 56 5.76 -20.49 6.47
C VAL A 56 5.59 -20.63 4.95
N ILE A 57 5.12 -21.78 4.50
CA ILE A 57 4.84 -22.03 3.08
C ILE A 57 3.74 -21.10 2.58
N LEU A 58 2.66 -20.94 3.36
CA LEU A 58 1.56 -20.05 3.02
C LEU A 58 2.03 -18.59 2.88
N VAL A 59 2.84 -18.09 3.83
CA VAL A 59 3.40 -16.75 3.77
C VAL A 59 4.27 -16.57 2.54
N ALA A 60 5.12 -17.54 2.20
CA ALA A 60 5.96 -17.50 1.02
C ALA A 60 5.12 -17.48 -0.27
N LEU A 61 4.07 -18.29 -0.33
CA LEU A 61 3.16 -18.36 -1.48
C LEU A 61 2.39 -17.06 -1.66
N VAL A 62 1.84 -16.49 -0.60
CA VAL A 62 1.14 -15.20 -0.63
C VAL A 62 2.10 -14.08 -1.06
N THR A 63 3.31 -14.06 -0.52
CA THR A 63 4.33 -13.08 -0.90
C THR A 63 4.66 -13.19 -2.39
N TYR A 64 4.85 -14.42 -2.88
CA TYR A 64 5.09 -14.66 -4.31
C TYR A 64 3.93 -14.17 -5.18
N ALA A 65 2.69 -14.47 -4.80
CA ALA A 65 1.49 -14.03 -5.52
C ALA A 65 1.38 -12.50 -5.57
N VAL A 66 1.63 -11.83 -4.45
CA VAL A 66 1.61 -10.36 -4.37
C VAL A 66 2.68 -9.76 -5.27
N VAL A 67 3.92 -10.26 -5.23
CA VAL A 67 5.01 -9.80 -6.09
C VAL A 67 4.70 -10.04 -7.56
N PHE A 68 4.09 -11.17 -7.89
CA PHE A 68 3.68 -11.49 -9.27
C PHE A 68 2.67 -10.49 -9.81
N VAL A 69 1.64 -10.15 -9.01
CA VAL A 69 0.61 -9.16 -9.39
C VAL A 69 1.21 -7.75 -9.48
N GLU A 70 2.08 -7.38 -8.52
CA GLU A 70 2.70 -6.04 -8.48
C GLU A 70 3.67 -5.81 -9.65
N ARG A 71 4.31 -6.86 -10.16
CA ARG A 71 5.13 -6.81 -11.37
C ARG A 71 4.31 -6.76 -12.66
N GLY A 72 3.02 -7.03 -12.60
CA GLY A 72 2.11 -7.00 -13.74
C GLY A 72 2.08 -5.60 -14.39
N GLN A 73 2.38 -5.54 -15.68
CA GLN A 73 2.36 -4.31 -16.46
C GLN A 73 1.46 -4.49 -17.68
N ARG A 74 0.60 -3.54 -17.92
CA ARG A 74 -0.18 -3.45 -19.15
C ARG A 74 0.61 -2.65 -20.17
N LYS A 75 0.97 -3.28 -21.29
CA LYS A 75 1.65 -2.62 -22.40
C LYS A 75 0.60 -2.00 -23.33
N ILE A 76 0.59 -0.68 -23.45
CA ILE A 76 -0.25 0.04 -24.40
C ILE A 76 0.58 0.40 -25.60
N LEU A 77 0.12 0.02 -26.78
CA LEU A 77 0.76 0.33 -28.04
C LEU A 77 0.56 1.82 -28.36
N VAL A 78 1.64 2.57 -28.44
CA VAL A 78 1.63 3.97 -28.86
C VAL A 78 2.18 4.05 -30.28
N ASN A 79 1.32 4.38 -31.22
CA ASN A 79 1.71 4.63 -32.59
C ASN A 79 2.14 6.08 -32.75
N TYR A 80 3.42 6.31 -33.02
CA TYR A 80 3.90 7.64 -33.39
C TYR A 80 3.57 7.93 -34.84
N ALA A 81 3.07 9.14 -35.10
CA ALA A 81 2.82 9.60 -36.47
C ALA A 81 4.11 9.56 -37.29
N LYS A 82 4.00 9.08 -38.52
CA LYS A 82 5.12 9.08 -39.48
C LYS A 82 5.58 10.53 -39.73
N ARG A 83 6.82 10.79 -39.53
CA ARG A 83 7.42 12.12 -39.79
C ARG A 83 8.02 12.14 -41.18
N GLN A 84 7.51 12.98 -42.03
CA GLN A 84 8.09 13.23 -43.35
C GLN A 84 9.07 14.41 -43.25
N VAL A 85 10.33 14.16 -43.56
CA VAL A 85 11.37 15.19 -43.63
C VAL A 85 11.92 15.16 -45.05
N GLY A 86 11.46 16.12 -45.88
CA GLY A 86 11.76 16.13 -47.30
C GLY A 86 11.16 14.93 -48.04
N ASN A 87 11.95 14.27 -48.87
CA ASN A 87 11.51 13.12 -49.68
C ASN A 87 11.68 11.77 -49.00
N LYS A 88 12.08 11.74 -47.71
CA LYS A 88 12.26 10.51 -46.91
C LYS A 88 11.19 10.39 -45.83
N ILE A 89 10.46 9.27 -45.87
CA ILE A 89 9.48 8.91 -44.84
C ILE A 89 10.21 8.07 -43.82
N TYR A 90 10.37 8.59 -42.59
CA TYR A 90 10.82 7.81 -41.44
C TYR A 90 9.64 7.06 -40.90
N GLY A 91 9.65 5.73 -40.95
CA GLY A 91 8.59 4.87 -40.39
C GLY A 91 8.46 5.12 -38.91
N GLY A 92 7.21 5.39 -38.44
CA GLY A 92 6.94 5.55 -37.03
C GLY A 92 7.29 4.25 -36.28
N GLN A 93 8.18 4.34 -35.31
CA GLN A 93 8.45 3.23 -34.41
C GLN A 93 7.25 3.10 -33.48
N SER A 94 6.67 1.90 -33.40
CA SER A 94 5.68 1.58 -32.38
C SER A 94 6.39 1.36 -31.04
N SER A 95 6.16 2.23 -30.09
CA SER A 95 6.66 2.11 -28.73
C SER A 95 5.56 1.58 -27.81
N HIS A 96 5.93 0.74 -26.84
CA HIS A 96 5.00 0.27 -25.82
C HIS A 96 5.19 1.10 -24.55
N LEU A 97 4.09 1.71 -24.05
CA LEU A 97 4.09 2.39 -22.77
C LEU A 97 3.71 1.38 -21.68
N PRO A 98 4.65 1.02 -20.78
CA PRO A 98 4.33 0.12 -19.67
C PRO A 98 3.56 0.88 -18.59
N LEU A 99 2.31 0.49 -18.34
CA LEU A 99 1.51 0.97 -17.21
C LEU A 99 1.41 -0.13 -16.17
N LYS A 100 1.68 0.19 -14.91
CA LYS A 100 1.48 -0.74 -13.79
C LYS A 100 -0.01 -1.04 -13.61
N LEU A 101 -0.35 -2.29 -13.32
CA LEU A 101 -1.71 -2.71 -12.99
C LEU A 101 -2.21 -2.04 -11.71
N ASN A 102 -1.33 -1.95 -10.71
CA ASN A 102 -1.61 -1.27 -9.45
C ASN A 102 -0.81 0.04 -9.39
N MET A 103 -1.46 1.15 -9.74
CA MET A 103 -0.87 2.48 -9.66
C MET A 103 -0.84 3.04 -8.24
N ALA A 104 -1.73 2.55 -7.38
CA ALA A 104 -1.88 3.02 -6.01
C ALA A 104 -0.74 2.52 -5.09
N GLY A 105 -0.12 1.36 -5.40
CA GLY A 105 0.98 0.78 -4.63
C GLY A 105 0.58 0.36 -3.23
N VAL A 106 1.45 0.63 -2.26
CA VAL A 106 1.30 0.23 -0.84
C VAL A 106 0.59 1.29 0.01
N ILE A 107 0.33 2.49 -0.52
CA ILE A 107 -0.22 3.62 0.23
C ILE A 107 -1.66 3.36 0.73
N PRO A 108 -2.61 2.81 -0.06
CA PRO A 108 -3.97 2.56 0.41
C PRO A 108 -4.07 1.63 1.63
N PRO A 109 -3.36 0.49 1.71
CA PRO A 109 -3.34 -0.34 2.91
C PRO A 109 -2.87 0.39 4.16
N ILE A 110 -1.89 1.30 4.04
CA ILE A 110 -1.38 2.08 5.17
C ILE A 110 -2.46 3.04 5.68
N PHE A 111 -3.16 3.74 4.80
CA PHE A 111 -4.28 4.59 5.19
C PHE A 111 -5.43 3.80 5.81
N ALA A 112 -5.79 2.65 5.23
CA ALA A 112 -6.82 1.78 5.76
C ALA A 112 -6.51 1.31 7.18
N SER A 113 -5.28 0.86 7.43
CA SER A 113 -4.85 0.44 8.77
C SER A 113 -4.88 1.58 9.78
N SER A 114 -4.46 2.78 9.37
CA SER A 114 -4.45 3.96 10.24
C SER A 114 -5.87 4.38 10.64
N ILE A 115 -6.83 4.33 9.71
CA ILE A 115 -8.22 4.70 9.98
C ILE A 115 -8.91 3.68 10.88
N ILE A 116 -8.62 2.39 10.72
CA ILE A 116 -9.21 1.34 11.56
C ILE A 116 -8.62 1.37 12.98
N LEU A 117 -7.31 1.68 13.11
CA LEU A 117 -6.67 1.79 14.42
C LEU A 117 -7.09 3.06 15.18
N PHE A 118 -7.50 4.11 14.49
CA PHE A 118 -7.85 5.38 15.11
C PHE A 118 -9.00 5.27 16.13
N PRO A 119 -10.18 4.70 15.80
CA PRO A 119 -11.26 4.53 16.78
C PRO A 119 -10.86 3.60 17.93
N ALA A 120 -10.12 2.52 17.67
CA ALA A 120 -9.65 1.62 18.71
C ALA A 120 -8.74 2.34 19.72
N THR A 121 -7.81 3.17 19.23
CA THR A 121 -6.90 3.96 20.09
C THR A 121 -7.64 5.00 20.92
N ILE A 122 -8.67 5.64 20.36
CA ILE A 122 -9.51 6.61 21.09
C ILE A 122 -10.25 5.91 22.22
N VAL A 123 -10.87 4.77 21.92
CA VAL A 123 -11.59 3.99 22.93
C VAL A 123 -10.65 3.56 24.06
N ASP A 124 -9.48 3.04 23.73
CA ASP A 124 -8.45 2.67 24.72
C ASP A 124 -8.04 3.85 25.60
N TRP A 125 -7.90 5.03 25.01
CA TRP A 125 -7.51 6.22 25.75
C TRP A 125 -8.59 6.71 26.69
N PHE A 126 -9.87 6.68 26.25
CA PHE A 126 -11.01 7.06 27.09
C PHE A 126 -11.32 6.02 28.18
N THR A 127 -10.94 4.75 27.96
CA THR A 127 -11.25 3.65 28.88
C THR A 127 -10.14 3.42 29.92
N ARG A 128 -8.92 3.93 29.67
CA ARG A 128 -7.82 3.88 30.64
C ARG A 128 -8.19 4.66 31.90
N GLY A 129 -8.49 3.95 32.98
CA GLY A 129 -8.72 4.52 34.32
C GLY A 129 -10.17 4.82 34.68
N LYS A 130 -11.14 4.40 33.86
CA LYS A 130 -12.56 4.44 34.23
C LYS A 130 -13.11 3.02 34.32
N ASP A 131 -13.57 2.65 35.50
CA ASP A 131 -14.31 1.42 35.68
C ASP A 131 -15.56 1.43 34.81
N SER A 132 -15.88 0.29 34.20
CA SER A 132 -16.91 0.09 33.17
C SER A 132 -18.36 0.19 33.73
N THR A 133 -18.65 1.24 34.49
CA THR A 133 -19.98 1.41 35.14
C THR A 133 -21.00 2.05 34.19
N SER A 134 -20.57 2.57 33.03
CA SER A 134 -21.48 3.22 32.10
C SER A 134 -21.75 2.27 30.90
N PRO A 135 -23.04 2.03 30.56
CA PRO A 135 -23.43 1.14 29.46
C PRO A 135 -22.87 1.64 28.09
N PHE A 136 -22.63 2.92 27.96
CA PHE A 136 -22.02 3.50 26.76
C PHE A 136 -20.55 3.12 26.59
N ILE A 137 -19.80 3.08 27.69
CA ILE A 137 -18.40 2.64 27.68
C ILE A 137 -18.31 1.13 27.37
N GLY A 138 -19.26 0.32 27.88
CA GLY A 138 -19.39 -1.09 27.54
C GLY A 138 -19.58 -1.29 26.03
N PHE A 139 -20.53 -0.61 25.44
CA PHE A 139 -20.79 -0.67 23.98
C PHE A 139 -19.56 -0.26 23.14
N LEU A 140 -18.88 0.83 23.52
CA LEU A 140 -17.65 1.26 22.85
C LEU A 140 -16.52 0.22 22.95
N LYS A 141 -16.42 -0.45 24.10
CA LYS A 141 -15.43 -1.49 24.35
C LYS A 141 -15.70 -2.74 23.52
N ASP A 142 -16.96 -3.14 23.40
CA ASP A 142 -17.39 -4.27 22.57
C ASP A 142 -17.18 -3.96 21.07
N LEU A 143 -17.46 -2.72 20.66
CA LEU A 143 -17.18 -2.29 19.30
C LEU A 143 -15.67 -2.29 18.98
N ALA A 144 -14.84 -1.79 19.90
CA ALA A 144 -13.39 -1.82 19.75
C ALA A 144 -12.84 -3.24 19.76
N ALA A 145 -13.40 -4.13 20.58
CA ALA A 145 -13.04 -5.54 20.61
C ALA A 145 -13.39 -6.25 19.28
N SER A 146 -14.54 -5.93 18.68
CA SER A 146 -14.93 -6.46 17.36
C SER A 146 -14.04 -5.96 16.23
N MET A 147 -13.42 -4.79 16.41
CA MET A 147 -12.46 -4.22 15.47
C MET A 147 -11.01 -4.61 15.79
N ALA A 148 -10.78 -5.48 16.77
CA ALA A 148 -9.44 -5.95 17.12
C ALA A 148 -8.84 -6.83 16.00
N PRO A 149 -7.52 -6.76 15.77
CA PRO A 149 -6.86 -7.62 14.80
C PRO A 149 -6.99 -9.10 15.21
N GLY A 150 -7.55 -9.90 14.31
CA GLY A 150 -7.85 -11.33 14.53
C GLY A 150 -9.33 -11.67 14.39
N GLU A 151 -10.23 -10.71 14.50
CA GLU A 151 -11.65 -10.91 14.27
C GLU A 151 -12.03 -10.87 12.78
N PRO A 152 -12.99 -11.68 12.32
CA PRO A 152 -13.40 -11.71 10.91
C PRO A 152 -14.01 -10.37 10.45
N ILE A 153 -14.65 -9.64 11.36
CA ILE A 153 -15.21 -8.31 11.09
C ILE A 153 -14.11 -7.31 10.78
N HIS A 154 -13.01 -7.37 11.53
CA HIS A 154 -11.81 -6.55 11.25
C HIS A 154 -11.25 -6.82 9.86
N ALA A 155 -11.11 -8.09 9.45
CA ALA A 155 -10.60 -8.48 8.15
C ALA A 155 -11.49 -7.98 7.01
N LEU A 156 -12.81 -8.08 7.17
CA LEU A 156 -13.77 -7.61 6.18
C LEU A 156 -13.74 -6.08 6.07
N LEU A 157 -13.76 -5.38 7.18
CA LEU A 157 -13.71 -3.92 7.22
C LEU A 157 -12.40 -3.39 6.61
N TYR A 158 -11.30 -4.06 6.92
CA TYR A 158 -9.98 -3.74 6.37
C TYR A 158 -9.93 -3.94 4.84
N ALA A 159 -10.48 -5.05 4.35
CA ALA A 159 -10.56 -5.31 2.91
C ALA A 159 -11.40 -4.25 2.18
N VAL A 160 -12.57 -3.89 2.72
CA VAL A 160 -13.44 -2.84 2.17
C VAL A 160 -12.73 -1.49 2.17
N ALA A 161 -12.05 -1.15 3.28
CA ALA A 161 -11.28 0.09 3.39
C ALA A 161 -10.14 0.15 2.37
N ILE A 162 -9.41 -0.94 2.17
CA ILE A 162 -8.34 -1.02 1.16
C ILE A 162 -8.92 -0.77 -0.24
N VAL A 163 -10.01 -1.43 -0.60
CA VAL A 163 -10.65 -1.26 -1.92
C VAL A 163 -11.09 0.20 -2.10
N PHE A 164 -11.74 0.78 -1.10
CA PHE A 164 -12.16 2.18 -1.14
C PHE A 164 -10.98 3.13 -1.34
N PHE A 165 -9.91 2.97 -0.58
CA PHE A 165 -8.71 3.82 -0.71
C PHE A 165 -7.95 3.59 -2.01
N CYS A 166 -7.94 2.37 -2.55
CA CYS A 166 -7.37 2.09 -3.87
C CYS A 166 -8.11 2.89 -4.95
N PHE A 167 -9.44 2.87 -4.96
CA PHE A 167 -10.23 3.65 -5.90
C PHE A 167 -10.02 5.15 -5.71
N PHE A 168 -10.08 5.62 -4.47
CA PHE A 168 -9.89 7.03 -4.14
C PHE A 168 -8.52 7.54 -4.60
N TYR A 169 -7.45 6.79 -4.29
CA TYR A 169 -6.09 7.17 -4.64
C TYR A 169 -5.83 7.12 -6.14
N THR A 170 -6.38 6.11 -6.83
CA THR A 170 -6.29 6.00 -8.28
C THR A 170 -7.04 7.15 -8.97
N CYS A 171 -8.21 7.52 -8.46
CA CYS A 171 -8.97 8.66 -8.95
C CYS A 171 -8.20 9.98 -8.76
N LEU A 172 -7.54 10.15 -7.62
CA LEU A 172 -6.75 11.33 -7.30
C LEU A 172 -5.53 11.47 -8.21
N LEU A 173 -4.86 10.36 -8.54
CA LEU A 173 -3.74 10.34 -9.50
C LEU A 173 -4.20 10.65 -10.91
N TYR A 174 -5.38 10.17 -11.31
CA TYR A 174 -5.93 10.39 -12.65
C TYR A 174 -6.38 11.84 -12.86
N THR A 175 -6.93 12.48 -11.83
CA THR A 175 -7.42 13.87 -11.89
C THR A 175 -6.30 14.90 -11.73
N SER A 176 -5.07 14.49 -11.40
CA SER A 176 -3.93 15.38 -11.29
C SER A 176 -3.53 15.91 -12.67
N PRO A 177 -3.73 17.21 -12.99
CA PRO A 177 -3.43 17.75 -14.31
C PRO A 177 -1.94 17.64 -14.61
N SER A 178 -1.62 17.09 -15.78
CA SER A 178 -0.25 17.01 -16.27
C SER A 178 0.36 18.42 -16.34
N PRO A 179 1.67 18.58 -16.05
CA PRO A 179 2.36 19.86 -16.20
C PRO A 179 2.21 20.46 -17.62
N ARG A 180 2.01 19.62 -18.63
CA ARG A 180 1.76 20.05 -20.01
C ARG A 180 0.37 20.65 -20.23
N ASP A 181 -0.63 20.20 -19.49
CA ASP A 181 -1.98 20.76 -19.58
C ASP A 181 -2.07 22.15 -18.94
N ARG A 182 -1.29 22.40 -17.89
CA ARG A 182 -1.17 23.73 -17.27
C ARG A 182 -0.55 24.76 -18.21
N THR A 183 0.37 24.37 -19.09
CA THR A 183 0.99 25.27 -20.07
C THR A 183 0.06 25.57 -21.24
N ARG A 184 -0.77 24.59 -21.66
CA ARG A 184 -1.77 24.81 -22.72
C ARG A 184 -2.90 25.74 -22.31
N SER A 185 -3.36 25.67 -21.06
CA SER A 185 -4.41 26.58 -20.57
C SER A 185 -3.93 28.03 -20.40
N ARG A 186 -2.62 28.27 -20.45
CA ARG A 186 -2.02 29.62 -20.36
C ARG A 186 -1.60 30.22 -21.70
N MET A 187 -1.72 29.47 -22.78
CA MET A 187 -1.55 30.07 -24.10
C MET A 187 -2.78 30.91 -24.43
N PRO A 188 -2.65 32.26 -24.60
CA PRO A 188 -3.73 33.05 -25.13
C PRO A 188 -4.06 32.49 -26.52
N SER A 189 -5.32 32.27 -26.80
CA SER A 189 -5.80 31.99 -28.16
C SER A 189 -5.47 33.23 -28.99
N SER A 190 -4.28 33.28 -29.53
CA SER A 190 -3.93 34.26 -30.53
C SER A 190 -4.73 33.92 -31.78
N ALA A 191 -5.58 34.83 -32.12
CA ALA A 191 -6.34 34.92 -33.34
C ALA A 191 -5.51 34.62 -34.61
#